data_ad2cca3a0caaf1c7a422425480db9df9
#
_entry.id   ad2cca3a0caaf1c7a422425480db9df9
#
_cell.length_a   1.000
_cell.length_b   1.000
_cell.length_c   1.000
_cell.angle_alpha   90.00
_cell.angle_beta   90.00
_cell.angle_gamma   90.00
#
_symmetry.space_group_name_H-M   'P 1'
#
loop_
_entity.id
_entity.type
_entity.pdbx_description
1 polymer ?
#
loop_
_entity_poly.entity_id
_entity_poly.type
_entity_poly.pdbx_seq_one_letter_code
_entity_poly.pdbx_strand_id
1 'polypeptide(L)' 'MNTTYSTPFGTFEWDSEKDAINRKKHGISFTLATEAFADVHGVFRPDQLHSIGEERHQLLGHVGGVVLLRVVFTERNAIR' A
#
# COMPACT_ATOMS: atom_id res chain seq x y z
N MET A 1 -2.77 -13.39 -10.09
CA MET A 1 -1.45 -13.85 -9.61
C MET A 1 -0.90 -12.85 -8.62
N ASN A 2 -0.35 -13.34 -7.51
CA ASN A 2 0.20 -12.45 -6.50
C ASN A 2 1.65 -12.11 -6.76
N THR A 3 1.98 -10.85 -6.52
CA THR A 3 3.34 -10.33 -6.59
C THR A 3 3.81 -10.04 -5.18
N THR A 4 5.03 -10.44 -4.86
CA THR A 4 5.67 -10.16 -3.57
C THR A 4 6.84 -9.20 -3.82
N TYR A 5 6.93 -8.17 -2.98
CA TYR A 5 7.95 -7.14 -3.13
C TYR A 5 8.51 -6.79 -1.75
N SER A 6 9.82 -6.98 -1.58
CA SER A 6 10.49 -6.73 -0.31
C SER A 6 11.23 -5.41 -0.33
N THR A 7 11.08 -4.64 0.75
CA THR A 7 11.74 -3.37 0.94
C THR A 7 12.34 -3.33 2.34
N PRO A 8 13.23 -2.36 2.65
CA PRO A 8 13.71 -2.16 4.02
C PRO A 8 12.57 -1.89 5.03
N PHE A 9 11.40 -1.49 4.56
CA PHE A 9 10.26 -1.15 5.41
C PHE A 9 9.24 -2.28 5.54
N GLY A 10 9.50 -3.40 4.90
CA GLY A 10 8.64 -4.57 5.00
C GLY A 10 8.47 -5.28 3.67
N THR A 11 7.77 -6.39 3.73
CA THR A 11 7.42 -7.18 2.55
C THR A 11 5.97 -6.95 2.22
N PHE A 12 5.72 -6.65 0.96
CA PHE A 12 4.39 -6.33 0.44
C PHE A 12 3.94 -7.41 -0.53
N GLU A 13 2.64 -7.62 -0.57
CA GLU A 13 2.02 -8.57 -1.49
C GLU A 13 0.77 -7.94 -2.08
N TRP A 14 0.57 -8.13 -3.37
CA TRP A 14 -0.64 -7.67 -4.05
C TRP A 14 -0.97 -8.55 -5.23
N ASP A 15 -2.21 -8.39 -5.72
CA ASP A 15 -2.67 -9.04 -6.94
C ASP A 15 -2.18 -8.23 -8.14
N SER A 16 -1.44 -8.88 -9.04
CA SER A 16 -0.87 -8.23 -10.22
C SER A 16 -1.94 -7.64 -11.14
N GLU A 17 -3.13 -8.24 -11.18
CA GLU A 17 -4.23 -7.69 -11.99
C GLU A 17 -4.75 -6.38 -11.41
N LYS A 18 -4.86 -6.32 -10.08
CA LYS A 18 -5.26 -5.07 -9.42
C LYS A 18 -4.23 -3.98 -9.60
N ASP A 19 -2.95 -4.33 -9.59
CA ASP A 19 -1.89 -3.39 -9.87
C ASP A 19 -2.00 -2.84 -11.29
N ALA A 20 -2.23 -3.70 -12.27
CA ALA A 20 -2.39 -3.28 -13.67
C ALA A 20 -3.58 -2.33 -13.83
N ILE A 21 -4.70 -2.64 -13.21
CA ILE A 21 -5.89 -1.79 -13.23
C ILE A 21 -5.60 -0.44 -12.58
N ASN A 22 -4.93 -0.46 -11.44
CA ASN A 22 -4.60 0.75 -10.71
C ASN A 22 -3.65 1.65 -11.49
N ARG A 23 -2.64 1.07 -12.16
CA ARG A 23 -1.73 1.83 -13.01
C ARG A 23 -2.46 2.50 -14.18
N LYS A 24 -3.38 1.78 -14.78
CA LYS A 24 -4.16 2.31 -15.90
C LYS A 24 -5.09 3.43 -15.46
N LYS A 25 -5.67 3.30 -14.28
CA LYS A 25 -6.67 4.23 -13.76
C LYS A 25 -6.04 5.48 -13.14
N HIS A 26 -4.94 5.32 -12.42
CA HIS A 26 -4.32 6.39 -11.64
C HIS A 26 -2.88 6.71 -12.04
N GLY A 27 -2.28 5.91 -12.91
CA GLY A 27 -0.89 6.12 -13.33
C GLY A 27 0.14 5.75 -12.27
N ILE A 28 -0.25 5.04 -11.23
CA ILE A 28 0.63 4.69 -10.11
C ILE A 28 0.64 3.20 -9.91
N SER A 29 1.84 2.61 -9.90
CA SER A 29 2.01 1.19 -9.60
C SER A 29 2.00 0.96 -8.08
N PHE A 30 1.66 -0.25 -7.68
CA PHE A 30 1.75 -0.63 -6.27
C PHE A 30 3.20 -0.65 -5.78
N THR A 31 4.15 -0.98 -6.65
CA THR A 31 5.58 -0.87 -6.32
C THR A 31 5.93 0.56 -5.90
N LEU A 32 5.48 1.54 -6.67
CA LEU A 32 5.70 2.93 -6.32
C LEU A 32 4.97 3.31 -5.02
N ALA A 33 3.75 2.81 -4.85
CA ALA A 33 2.96 3.10 -3.65
C ALA A 33 3.63 2.61 -2.36
N THR A 34 4.46 1.56 -2.42
CA THR A 34 5.18 1.08 -1.23
C THR A 34 6.13 2.13 -0.68
N GLU A 35 6.57 3.08 -1.51
CA GLU A 35 7.48 4.14 -1.07
C GLU A 35 6.83 5.09 -0.08
N ALA A 36 5.50 5.15 -0.04
CA ALA A 36 4.79 5.96 0.95
C ALA A 36 5.07 5.48 2.38
N PHE A 37 5.41 4.21 2.55
CA PHE A 37 5.76 3.64 3.85
C PHE A 37 7.10 4.13 4.37
N ALA A 38 7.93 4.72 3.51
CA ALA A 38 9.19 5.33 3.89
C ALA A 38 9.04 6.78 4.34
N ASP A 39 7.86 7.38 4.18
CA ASP A 39 7.62 8.76 4.57
C ASP A 39 7.55 8.85 6.10
N VAL A 40 8.53 9.53 6.71
CA VAL A 40 8.59 9.69 8.17
C VAL A 40 7.44 10.53 8.72
N HIS A 41 6.78 11.30 7.86
CA HIS A 41 5.62 12.11 8.22
C HIS A 41 4.31 11.46 7.79
N GLY A 42 4.36 10.21 7.35
CA GLY A 42 3.18 9.46 6.94
C GLY A 42 2.19 9.30 8.10
N VAL A 43 0.91 9.32 7.79
CA VAL A 43 -0.16 9.18 8.78
C VAL A 43 -0.93 7.90 8.52
N PHE A 44 -0.98 7.04 9.53
CA PHE A 44 -1.73 5.80 9.48
C PHE A 44 -3.08 5.99 10.16
N ARG A 45 -4.13 5.43 9.55
CA ARG A 45 -5.48 5.44 10.11
C ARG A 45 -6.17 4.12 9.83
N PRO A 46 -7.08 3.67 10.72
CA PRO A 46 -7.94 2.53 10.38
C PRO A 46 -8.92 2.94 9.28
N ASP A 47 -9.17 2.04 8.35
CA ASP A 47 -10.17 2.24 7.31
C ASP A 47 -11.42 1.45 7.67
N GLN A 48 -12.29 2.06 8.46
CA GLN A 48 -13.48 1.39 8.99
C GLN A 48 -14.49 1.06 7.91
N LEU A 49 -14.56 1.85 6.85
CA LEU A 49 -15.52 1.62 5.78
C LEU A 49 -15.22 0.36 4.98
N HIS A 50 -13.94 -0.02 4.91
CA HIS A 50 -13.51 -1.16 4.12
C HIS A 50 -13.02 -2.33 4.98
N SER A 51 -13.26 -2.28 6.30
CA SER A 51 -12.84 -3.32 7.23
C SER A 51 -13.92 -4.39 7.42
N ILE A 52 -14.42 -4.96 6.31
CA ILE A 52 -15.43 -6.02 6.36
C ILE A 52 -14.70 -7.36 6.29
N GLY A 53 -14.80 -8.13 7.37
CA GLY A 53 -14.17 -9.44 7.45
C GLY A 53 -12.68 -9.40 7.76
N GLU A 54 -12.01 -8.32 7.45
CA GLU A 54 -10.59 -8.16 7.75
C GLU A 54 -10.30 -6.68 7.97
N GLU A 55 -9.46 -6.40 8.94
CA GLU A 55 -9.12 -5.03 9.31
C GLU A 55 -8.26 -4.39 8.23
N ARG A 56 -8.66 -3.23 7.77
CA ARG A 56 -7.93 -2.45 6.78
C ARG A 56 -7.45 -1.13 7.36
N HIS A 57 -6.35 -0.66 6.80
CA HIS A 57 -5.71 0.57 7.22
C HIS A 57 -5.49 1.47 6.02
N GLN A 58 -5.35 2.76 6.31
CA GLN A 58 -4.94 3.75 5.32
C GLN A 58 -3.62 4.37 5.74
N LEU A 59 -2.77 4.62 4.76
CA LEU A 59 -1.57 5.42 4.94
C LEU A 59 -1.66 6.62 4.01
N LEU A 60 -1.51 7.81 4.57
CA LEU A 60 -1.29 9.04 3.79
C LEU A 60 0.19 9.33 3.84
N GLY A 61 0.87 9.23 2.72
CA GLY A 61 2.30 9.43 2.66
C GLY A 61 2.74 10.00 1.33
N HIS A 62 3.89 10.68 1.34
CA HIS A 62 4.49 11.23 0.13
C HIS A 62 5.38 10.21 -0.53
N VAL A 63 5.39 10.24 -1.85
CA VAL A 63 6.29 9.44 -2.68
C VAL A 63 7.14 10.42 -3.48
N GLY A 64 8.47 10.22 -3.41
CA GLY A 64 9.40 11.12 -4.07
C GLY A 64 9.39 12.54 -3.51
N GLY A 65 8.81 12.74 -2.34
CA GLY A 65 8.75 14.04 -1.69
C GLY A 65 7.74 15.02 -2.30
N VAL A 66 7.02 14.61 -3.33
CA VAL A 66 6.16 15.51 -4.12
C VAL A 66 4.72 15.03 -4.17
N VAL A 67 4.49 13.73 -4.36
CA VAL A 67 3.15 13.19 -4.56
C VAL A 67 2.62 12.62 -3.26
N LEU A 68 1.46 13.10 -2.83
CA LEU A 68 0.77 12.57 -1.66
C LEU A 68 -0.17 11.45 -2.10
N LEU A 69 0.03 10.26 -1.56
CA LEU A 69 -0.79 9.09 -1.85
C LEU A 69 -1.57 8.66 -0.63
N ARG A 70 -2.78 8.15 -0.87
CA ARG A 70 -3.54 7.41 0.11
C ARG A 70 -3.49 5.94 -0.28
N VAL A 71 -2.87 5.14 0.56
CA VAL A 71 -2.69 3.71 0.34
C VAL A 71 -3.59 2.95 1.29
N VAL A 72 -4.44 2.08 0.76
CA VAL A 72 -5.29 1.19 1.58
C VAL A 72 -4.64 -0.18 1.59
N PHE A 73 -4.45 -0.73 2.77
CA PHE A 73 -3.74 -2.00 2.91
C PHE A 73 -4.24 -2.80 4.09
N THR A 74 -3.94 -4.08 4.09
CA THR A 74 -4.13 -4.97 5.22
C THR A 74 -2.77 -5.41 5.73
N GLU A 75 -2.68 -5.60 7.05
CA GLU A 75 -1.46 -6.08 7.65
C GLU A 75 -1.65 -7.54 8.04
N ARG A 76 -0.77 -8.38 7.59
CA ARG A 76 -0.79 -9.80 7.91
C ARG A 76 0.50 -10.18 8.60
N ASN A 77 0.38 -10.90 9.68
CA ASN A 77 1.53 -11.46 10.34
C ASN A 77 2.06 -12.59 9.47
N ALA A 78 3.25 -12.41 8.95
CA ALA A 78 3.93 -13.50 8.28
C ALA A 78 4.32 -14.54 9.32
N ILE A 79 4.24 -15.79 8.96
CA ILE A 79 4.75 -16.85 9.81
C ILE A 79 6.27 -16.80 9.79
N ARG A 80 6.85 -16.86 10.95
CA ARG A 80 8.30 -16.78 11.11
C ARG A 80 8.88 -18.15 11.34
#